data_b90cbfe52fa937cd0a42732ac611697e
#
_entry.id   b90cbfe52fa937cd0a42732ac611697e
#
_cell.length_a   1.000
_cell.length_b   1.000
_cell.length_c   1.000
_cell.angle_alpha   90.00
_cell.angle_beta   90.00
_cell.angle_gamma   90.00
#
_symmetry.space_group_name_H-M   'P 1'
#
loop_
_entity.id
_entity.type
_entity.pdbx_description
1 polymer ?
#
loop_
_entity_poly.entity_id
_entity_poly.type
_entity_poly.pdbx_seq_one_letter_code
_entity_poly.pdbx_strand_id
1 'polypeptide(L)'
;LIPFSYGGGIKSLNDIENCLTNGCDKVVINNSIKKNNEFLSKATQEFGKQAITVSVDYFRDKKNYFVYDHSSSKKTNINLYDYLKIINKIGCGEVVISSIDNDGYLNGYDLGPLKKIRKIVDFPIITNGGCGNPKHMEKAFKIGSDACGAGSIFYYTKFSYKDIKNHLKKNKIKVR
;
A
#
# COMPACT_ATOMS: atom_id res chain seq x y z
N LEU A 1 16.32 -1.02 15.84
CA LEU A 1 15.85 -1.94 14.78
C LEU A 1 14.93 -1.19 13.84
N ILE A 2 15.09 -1.43 12.54
CA ILE A 2 14.21 -0.89 11.49
C ILE A 2 13.19 -1.98 11.19
N PRO A 3 11.87 -1.72 11.27
CA PRO A 3 10.86 -2.68 10.89
C PRO A 3 11.01 -3.10 9.43
N PHE A 4 10.93 -4.40 9.17
CA PHE A 4 11.13 -4.97 7.85
C PHE A 4 9.87 -5.72 7.39
N SER A 5 9.37 -5.37 6.21
CA SER A 5 8.24 -6.06 5.57
C SER A 5 8.71 -6.68 4.26
N TYR A 6 8.33 -7.94 4.04
CA TYR A 6 8.66 -8.65 2.81
C TYR A 6 7.39 -8.96 2.00
N GLY A 7 7.49 -8.83 0.69
CA GLY A 7 6.42 -9.16 -0.24
C GLY A 7 6.97 -9.55 -1.61
N GLY A 8 6.17 -10.31 -2.33
CA GLY A 8 6.51 -10.85 -3.64
C GLY A 8 6.50 -12.38 -3.61
N GLY A 9 5.68 -12.97 -4.48
CA GLY A 9 5.59 -14.42 -4.61
C GLY A 9 4.84 -15.17 -3.51
N ILE A 10 4.28 -14.51 -2.51
CA ILE A 10 3.54 -15.12 -1.40
C ILE A 10 2.23 -15.73 -1.90
N LYS A 11 2.07 -17.06 -1.78
CA LYS A 11 0.92 -17.81 -2.32
C LYS A 11 0.31 -18.81 -1.34
N SER A 12 1.01 -19.12 -0.25
CA SER A 12 0.61 -20.10 0.76
C SER A 12 0.84 -19.58 2.19
N LEU A 13 0.23 -20.22 3.18
CA LEU A 13 0.48 -19.93 4.61
C LEU A 13 1.92 -20.26 4.98
N ASN A 14 2.49 -21.32 4.41
CA ASN A 14 3.88 -21.68 4.61
C ASN A 14 4.86 -20.58 4.10
N ASP A 15 4.53 -19.88 3.00
CA ASP A 15 5.34 -18.73 2.55
C ASP A 15 5.34 -17.63 3.59
N ILE A 16 4.18 -17.35 4.21
CA ILE A 16 4.04 -16.35 5.27
C ILE A 16 4.86 -16.76 6.49
N GLU A 17 4.69 -17.99 6.96
CA GLU A 17 5.43 -18.55 8.10
C GLU A 17 6.94 -18.44 7.88
N ASN A 18 7.43 -18.86 6.71
CA ASN A 18 8.84 -18.75 6.34
C ASN A 18 9.36 -17.31 6.40
N CYS A 19 8.58 -16.32 5.94
CA CYS A 19 8.98 -14.92 6.03
C CYS A 19 9.08 -14.45 7.48
N LEU A 20 8.07 -14.73 8.30
CA LEU A 20 8.01 -14.30 9.70
C LEU A 20 9.10 -14.97 10.56
N THR A 21 9.33 -16.26 10.39
CA THR A 21 10.38 -17.00 11.11
C THR A 21 11.78 -16.57 10.72
N ASN A 22 11.97 -16.05 9.51
CA ASN A 22 13.24 -15.47 9.05
C ASN A 22 13.38 -13.97 9.36
N GLY A 23 12.55 -13.42 10.24
CA GLY A 23 12.74 -12.10 10.84
C GLY A 23 11.98 -10.95 10.18
N CYS A 24 11.02 -11.22 9.30
CA CYS A 24 10.12 -10.17 8.84
C CYS A 24 9.12 -9.78 9.94
N ASP A 25 8.89 -8.49 10.12
CA ASP A 25 7.83 -7.98 11.02
C ASP A 25 6.45 -8.11 10.37
N LYS A 26 6.38 -8.00 9.05
CA LYS A 26 5.13 -8.10 8.27
C LYS A 26 5.35 -8.77 6.93
N VAL A 27 4.29 -9.39 6.44
CA VAL A 27 4.26 -9.99 5.10
C VAL A 27 3.25 -9.28 4.23
N VAL A 28 3.68 -8.87 3.02
CA VAL A 28 2.85 -8.15 2.05
C VAL A 28 2.26 -9.13 1.04
N ILE A 29 0.94 -9.22 0.98
CA ILE A 29 0.21 -10.08 0.04
C ILE A 29 -0.62 -9.23 -0.93
N ASN A 30 -0.71 -9.66 -2.18
CA ASN A 30 -1.42 -8.94 -3.24
C ASN A 30 -2.32 -9.92 -4.05
N ASN A 31 -1.79 -10.49 -5.12
CA ASN A 31 -2.57 -11.25 -6.10
C ASN A 31 -3.23 -12.52 -5.56
N SER A 32 -2.69 -13.11 -4.51
CA SER A 32 -3.24 -14.31 -3.85
C SER A 32 -4.65 -14.09 -3.33
N ILE A 33 -4.94 -12.87 -2.84
CA ILE A 33 -6.24 -12.50 -2.28
C ILE A 33 -7.29 -12.32 -3.39
N LYS A 34 -6.91 -11.77 -4.54
CA LYS A 34 -7.84 -11.53 -5.66
C LYS A 34 -8.47 -12.81 -6.17
N LYS A 35 -7.75 -13.91 -6.10
CA LYS A 35 -8.21 -15.24 -6.53
C LYS A 35 -8.99 -15.97 -5.43
N ASN A 36 -8.65 -15.71 -4.17
CA ASN A 36 -9.25 -16.39 -3.03
C ASN A 36 -9.20 -15.52 -1.76
N ASN A 37 -10.32 -14.89 -1.42
CA ASN A 37 -10.46 -14.11 -0.19
C ASN A 37 -10.29 -14.97 1.09
N GLU A 38 -10.51 -16.27 1.02
CA GLU A 38 -10.31 -17.20 2.12
C GLU A 38 -8.83 -17.25 2.54
N PHE A 39 -7.91 -17.06 1.59
CA PHE A 39 -6.48 -16.99 1.90
C PHE A 39 -6.15 -15.86 2.88
N LEU A 40 -6.71 -14.65 2.68
CA LEU A 40 -6.52 -13.55 3.62
C LEU A 40 -7.11 -13.88 5.00
N SER A 41 -8.30 -14.48 5.03
CA SER A 41 -8.94 -14.87 6.29
C SER A 41 -8.08 -15.87 7.07
N LYS A 42 -7.60 -16.93 6.42
CA LYS A 42 -6.71 -17.93 7.04
C LYS A 42 -5.40 -17.29 7.54
N ALA A 43 -4.77 -16.45 6.70
CA ALA A 43 -3.53 -15.77 7.05
C ALA A 43 -3.68 -14.87 8.29
N THR A 44 -4.79 -14.11 8.37
CA THR A 44 -5.03 -13.22 9.51
C THR A 44 -5.46 -13.96 10.78
N GLN A 45 -6.08 -15.11 10.65
CA GLN A 45 -6.42 -15.99 11.80
C GLN A 45 -5.17 -16.67 12.37
N GLU A 46 -4.27 -17.14 11.52
CA GLU A 46 -3.09 -17.92 11.93
C GLU A 46 -1.96 -17.01 12.45
N PHE A 47 -1.65 -15.93 11.73
CA PHE A 47 -0.49 -15.06 12.05
C PHE A 47 -0.87 -13.74 12.73
N GLY A 48 -2.16 -13.46 12.88
CA GLY A 48 -2.65 -12.19 13.40
C GLY A 48 -2.72 -11.10 12.32
N LYS A 49 -3.73 -10.23 12.44
CA LYS A 49 -3.96 -9.14 11.46
C LYS A 49 -2.74 -8.24 11.29
N GLN A 50 -2.05 -7.92 12.40
CA GLN A 50 -0.90 -7.01 12.42
C GLN A 50 0.32 -7.51 11.61
N ALA A 51 0.44 -8.82 11.40
CA ALA A 51 1.52 -9.40 10.59
C ALA A 51 1.24 -9.35 9.08
N ILE A 52 0.00 -9.03 8.67
CA ILE A 52 -0.42 -9.08 7.28
C ILE A 52 -0.67 -7.68 6.74
N THR A 53 0.09 -7.30 5.72
CA THR A 53 -0.13 -6.11 4.89
C THR A 53 -0.77 -6.53 3.58
N VAL A 54 -1.84 -5.88 3.18
CA VAL A 54 -2.45 -6.10 1.86
C VAL A 54 -2.01 -5.02 0.88
N SER A 55 -1.41 -5.41 -0.24
CA SER A 55 -1.10 -4.49 -1.34
C SER A 55 -2.18 -4.54 -2.40
N VAL A 56 -2.68 -3.37 -2.80
CA VAL A 56 -3.70 -3.22 -3.84
C VAL A 56 -3.19 -2.25 -4.91
N ASP A 57 -2.88 -2.82 -6.08
CA ASP A 57 -2.55 -2.03 -7.24
C ASP A 57 -3.82 -1.66 -7.98
N TYR A 58 -3.92 -0.41 -8.42
CA TYR A 58 -5.09 0.08 -9.10
C TYR A 58 -4.74 1.02 -10.26
N PHE A 59 -5.67 1.16 -11.18
CA PHE A 59 -5.63 2.13 -12.26
C PHE A 59 -6.90 2.97 -12.29
N ARG A 60 -6.81 4.12 -12.93
CA ARG A 60 -7.94 5.01 -13.16
C ARG A 60 -8.49 4.81 -14.58
N ASP A 61 -9.80 4.66 -14.70
CA ASP A 61 -10.52 4.75 -15.97
C ASP A 61 -11.61 5.82 -15.85
N LYS A 62 -11.41 6.92 -16.58
CA LYS A 62 -12.25 8.13 -16.50
C LYS A 62 -12.40 8.63 -15.05
N LYS A 63 -13.57 8.43 -14.45
CA LYS A 63 -13.88 8.82 -13.05
C LYS A 63 -13.86 7.65 -12.07
N ASN A 64 -13.60 6.44 -12.53
CA ASN A 64 -13.63 5.21 -11.74
C ASN A 64 -12.23 4.68 -11.46
N TYR A 65 -12.12 3.87 -10.41
CA TYR A 65 -10.88 3.23 -9.99
C TYR A 65 -11.11 1.71 -9.94
N PHE A 66 -10.20 0.96 -10.54
CA PHE A 66 -10.28 -0.48 -10.65
C PHE A 66 -8.99 -1.14 -10.20
N VAL A 67 -9.09 -2.33 -9.66
CA VAL A 67 -7.93 -3.13 -9.25
C VAL A 67 -7.16 -3.58 -10.48
N TYR A 68 -5.84 -3.50 -10.42
CA TYR A 68 -4.94 -4.02 -11.43
C TYR A 68 -4.36 -5.37 -11.01
N ASP A 69 -4.22 -6.30 -11.95
CA ASP A 69 -3.62 -7.61 -11.69
C ASP A 69 -2.25 -7.74 -12.37
N HIS A 70 -1.20 -7.61 -11.59
CA HIS A 70 0.17 -7.80 -12.08
C HIS A 70 0.48 -9.24 -12.50
N SER A 71 -0.18 -10.25 -11.93
CA SER A 71 0.10 -11.66 -12.28
C SER A 71 -0.28 -11.99 -13.72
N SER A 72 -1.31 -11.33 -14.23
CA SER A 72 -1.78 -11.46 -15.61
C SER A 72 -1.44 -10.23 -16.47
N SER A 73 -0.85 -9.18 -15.87
CA SER A 73 -0.61 -7.87 -16.49
C SER A 73 -1.89 -7.26 -17.08
N LYS A 74 -3.03 -7.46 -16.42
CA LYS A 74 -4.35 -7.07 -16.95
C LYS A 74 -5.06 -6.06 -16.05
N LYS A 75 -5.76 -5.15 -16.72
CA LYS A 75 -6.82 -4.35 -16.12
C LYS A 75 -7.98 -5.25 -15.76
N THR A 76 -8.50 -5.16 -14.54
CA THR A 76 -9.68 -5.91 -14.12
C THR A 76 -10.92 -5.02 -14.12
N ASN A 77 -12.10 -5.65 -14.00
CA ASN A 77 -13.37 -4.93 -13.79
C ASN A 77 -13.74 -4.84 -12.30
N ILE A 78 -12.80 -5.17 -11.39
CA ILE A 78 -13.04 -5.15 -9.95
C ILE A 78 -12.95 -3.71 -9.48
N ASN A 79 -14.05 -3.14 -8.98
CA ASN A 79 -14.06 -1.79 -8.43
C ASN A 79 -13.17 -1.72 -7.18
N LEU A 80 -12.26 -0.73 -7.12
CA LEU A 80 -11.31 -0.55 -6.01
C LEU A 80 -12.01 -0.46 -4.65
N TYR A 81 -13.08 0.31 -4.57
CA TYR A 81 -13.77 0.54 -3.30
C TYR A 81 -14.50 -0.70 -2.79
N ASP A 82 -15.11 -1.46 -3.69
CA ASP A 82 -15.82 -2.69 -3.30
C ASP A 82 -14.82 -3.77 -2.88
N TYR A 83 -13.67 -3.84 -3.54
CA TYR A 83 -12.59 -4.73 -3.13
C TYR A 83 -12.06 -4.36 -1.73
N LEU A 84 -11.86 -3.08 -1.45
CA LEU A 84 -11.42 -2.62 -0.13
C LEU A 84 -12.45 -2.86 0.97
N LYS A 85 -13.76 -2.82 0.68
CA LYS A 85 -14.80 -3.23 1.64
C LYS A 85 -14.68 -4.71 2.02
N ILE A 86 -14.36 -5.58 1.05
CA ILE A 86 -14.14 -7.01 1.32
C ILE A 86 -12.92 -7.18 2.23
N ILE A 87 -11.80 -6.52 1.92
CA ILE A 87 -10.59 -6.56 2.75
C ILE A 87 -10.88 -6.02 4.15
N ASN A 88 -11.64 -4.93 4.28
CA ASN A 88 -11.99 -4.34 5.57
C ASN A 88 -12.83 -5.28 6.44
N LYS A 89 -13.75 -6.02 5.82
CA LYS A 89 -14.57 -7.01 6.52
C LYS A 89 -13.74 -8.17 7.10
N ILE A 90 -12.74 -8.63 6.36
CA ILE A 90 -11.81 -9.70 6.81
C ILE A 90 -10.83 -9.11 7.83
N GLY A 91 -10.26 -7.96 7.53
CA GLY A 91 -9.24 -7.25 8.30
C GLY A 91 -7.82 -7.61 7.89
N CYS A 92 -6.93 -6.65 8.10
CA CYS A 92 -5.47 -6.79 7.96
C CYS A 92 -4.78 -5.75 8.85
N GLY A 93 -3.45 -5.77 8.93
CA GLY A 93 -2.69 -4.81 9.73
C GLY A 93 -2.63 -3.43 9.08
N GLU A 94 -2.49 -3.39 7.76
CA GLU A 94 -2.42 -2.16 6.96
C GLU A 94 -2.66 -2.47 5.48
N VAL A 95 -2.95 -1.44 4.68
CA VAL A 95 -3.09 -1.57 3.23
C VAL A 95 -2.12 -0.63 2.50
N VAL A 96 -1.42 -1.16 1.50
CA VAL A 96 -0.65 -0.37 0.52
C VAL A 96 -1.54 -0.15 -0.70
N ILE A 97 -1.78 1.11 -1.05
CA ILE A 97 -2.57 1.50 -2.22
C ILE A 97 -1.61 2.07 -3.27
N SER A 98 -1.40 1.36 -4.37
CA SER A 98 -0.44 1.72 -5.41
C SER A 98 -1.13 2.11 -6.71
N SER A 99 -0.95 3.36 -7.15
CA SER A 99 -1.40 3.80 -8.47
C SER A 99 -0.41 3.35 -9.54
N ILE A 100 -0.81 2.43 -10.43
CA ILE A 100 0.06 2.02 -11.54
C ILE A 100 0.22 3.11 -12.60
N ASP A 101 -0.76 4.03 -12.70
CA ASP A 101 -0.71 5.14 -13.66
C ASP A 101 0.32 6.20 -13.27
N ASN A 102 0.67 6.30 -11.96
CA ASN A 102 1.62 7.28 -11.46
C ASN A 102 2.98 6.69 -11.08
N ASP A 103 3.06 5.36 -10.93
CA ASP A 103 4.28 4.71 -10.44
C ASP A 103 5.46 4.94 -11.39
N GLY A 104 6.61 5.35 -10.84
CA GLY A 104 7.82 5.70 -11.61
C GLY A 104 7.84 7.10 -12.23
N TYR A 105 6.69 7.79 -12.40
CA TYR A 105 6.62 9.07 -13.13
C TYR A 105 7.02 10.30 -12.31
N LEU A 106 7.22 10.22 -11.00
CA LEU A 106 7.63 11.32 -10.11
C LEU A 106 6.68 12.54 -10.08
N ASN A 107 5.48 12.43 -10.62
CA ASN A 107 4.49 13.50 -10.77
C ASN A 107 3.53 13.64 -9.57
N GLY A 108 3.68 12.81 -8.55
CA GLY A 108 2.87 12.77 -7.33
C GLY A 108 1.99 11.54 -7.22
N TYR A 109 1.52 11.29 -5.99
CA TYR A 109 0.55 10.24 -5.73
C TYR A 109 -0.80 10.57 -6.36
N ASP A 110 -1.55 9.55 -6.81
CA ASP A 110 -2.97 9.74 -7.12
C ASP A 110 -3.76 9.84 -5.81
N LEU A 111 -4.11 11.07 -5.44
CA LEU A 111 -4.84 11.37 -4.22
C LEU A 111 -6.38 11.32 -4.39
N GLY A 112 -6.83 11.13 -5.63
CA GLY A 112 -8.26 11.13 -5.96
C GLY A 112 -9.10 10.13 -5.16
N PRO A 113 -8.71 8.85 -5.05
CA PRO A 113 -9.49 7.86 -4.32
C PRO A 113 -9.33 7.95 -2.79
N LEU A 114 -8.24 8.57 -2.28
CA LEU A 114 -7.79 8.43 -0.90
C LEU A 114 -8.82 8.85 0.15
N LYS A 115 -9.52 9.99 -0.05
CA LYS A 115 -10.58 10.44 0.88
C LYS A 115 -11.72 9.44 1.01
N LYS A 116 -12.08 8.75 -0.08
CA LYS A 116 -13.14 7.75 -0.08
C LYS A 116 -12.64 6.44 0.53
N ILE A 117 -11.39 6.06 0.25
CA ILE A 117 -10.75 4.88 0.86
C ILE A 117 -10.71 5.04 2.38
N ARG A 118 -10.31 6.21 2.91
CA ARG A 118 -10.27 6.48 4.36
C ARG A 118 -11.60 6.31 5.07
N LYS A 119 -12.72 6.44 4.35
CA LYS A 119 -14.06 6.20 4.89
C LYS A 119 -14.50 4.73 4.85
N ILE A 120 -13.75 3.89 4.15
CA ILE A 120 -14.09 2.49 3.93
C ILE A 120 -13.27 1.58 4.84
N VAL A 121 -12.00 1.92 5.10
CA VAL A 121 -11.07 1.06 5.84
C VAL A 121 -10.73 1.64 7.20
N ASP A 122 -10.63 0.76 8.21
CA ASP A 122 -10.38 1.13 9.60
C ASP A 122 -8.89 0.98 9.99
N PHE A 123 -8.09 0.35 9.14
CA PHE A 123 -6.66 0.13 9.34
C PHE A 123 -5.81 1.18 8.61
N PRO A 124 -4.50 1.28 8.92
CA PRO A 124 -3.58 2.22 8.29
C PRO A 124 -3.51 2.09 6.77
N ILE A 125 -3.44 3.24 6.08
CA ILE A 125 -3.31 3.36 4.64
C ILE A 125 -1.91 3.85 4.30
N ILE A 126 -1.19 3.09 3.48
CA ILE A 126 0.10 3.47 2.90
C ILE A 126 -0.15 3.85 1.44
N THR A 127 0.02 5.12 1.10
CA THR A 127 -0.11 5.58 -0.30
C THR A 127 1.20 5.39 -1.04
N ASN A 128 1.16 4.77 -2.21
CA ASN A 128 2.33 4.42 -3.01
C ASN A 128 2.14 4.76 -4.50
N GLY A 129 3.26 4.89 -5.24
CA GLY A 129 3.31 5.17 -6.68
C GLY A 129 3.31 6.66 -7.01
N GLY A 130 4.41 7.16 -7.62
CA GLY A 130 4.52 8.50 -8.21
C GLY A 130 5.21 9.58 -7.39
N CYS A 131 5.74 9.28 -6.19
CA CYS A 131 6.42 10.27 -5.37
C CYS A 131 7.70 10.80 -6.05
N GLY A 132 7.78 12.11 -6.29
CA GLY A 132 8.94 12.78 -6.89
C GLY A 132 9.51 13.93 -6.06
N ASN A 133 8.81 14.37 -5.00
CA ASN A 133 9.33 15.39 -4.08
C ASN A 133 8.62 15.33 -2.71
N PRO A 134 9.19 15.96 -1.66
CA PRO A 134 8.60 15.92 -0.31
C PRO A 134 7.18 16.50 -0.18
N LYS A 135 6.79 17.45 -1.05
CA LYS A 135 5.43 18.03 -1.05
C LYS A 135 4.37 17.00 -1.45
N HIS A 136 4.74 15.99 -2.22
CA HIS A 136 3.81 14.90 -2.58
C HIS A 136 3.40 14.11 -1.35
N MET A 137 4.36 13.77 -0.48
CA MET A 137 4.09 13.09 0.79
C MET A 137 3.27 13.97 1.73
N GLU A 138 3.63 15.25 1.85
CA GLU A 138 2.87 16.22 2.64
C GLU A 138 1.40 16.24 2.25
N LYS A 139 1.09 16.30 0.93
CA LYS A 139 -0.28 16.28 0.42
C LYS A 139 -1.01 14.98 0.77
N ALA A 140 -0.34 13.82 0.65
CA ALA A 140 -0.93 12.53 0.98
C ALA A 140 -1.30 12.45 2.46
N PHE A 141 -0.41 12.83 3.37
CA PHE A 141 -0.70 12.88 4.81
C PHE A 141 -1.87 13.80 5.15
N LYS A 142 -1.93 15.00 4.55
CA LYS A 142 -3.04 15.97 4.77
C LYS A 142 -4.40 15.45 4.31
N ILE A 143 -4.44 14.48 3.38
CA ILE A 143 -5.68 13.90 2.87
C ILE A 143 -6.11 12.65 3.65
N GLY A 144 -5.21 12.05 4.42
CA GLY A 144 -5.54 10.90 5.28
C GLY A 144 -4.73 9.63 5.03
N SER A 145 -3.56 9.75 4.39
CA SER A 145 -2.56 8.67 4.39
C SER A 145 -1.90 8.58 5.76
N ASP A 146 -1.70 7.36 6.26
CA ASP A 146 -0.99 7.11 7.52
C ASP A 146 0.52 6.93 7.28
N ALA A 147 0.89 6.47 6.08
CA ALA A 147 2.27 6.38 5.63
C ALA A 147 2.37 6.58 4.11
N CYS A 148 3.59 6.81 3.61
CA CYS A 148 3.88 6.97 2.20
C CYS A 148 5.00 6.03 1.77
N GLY A 149 4.76 5.23 0.72
CA GLY A 149 5.78 4.45 0.03
C GLY A 149 6.46 5.29 -1.05
N ALA A 150 7.77 5.17 -1.18
CA ALA A 150 8.54 5.86 -2.22
C ALA A 150 9.82 5.11 -2.55
N GLY A 151 10.12 4.97 -3.82
CA GLY A 151 11.33 4.36 -4.35
C GLY A 151 12.05 5.30 -5.31
N SER A 152 11.42 5.61 -6.44
CA SER A 152 12.00 6.38 -7.56
C SER A 152 12.58 7.75 -7.18
N ILE A 153 12.01 8.43 -6.18
CA ILE A 153 12.52 9.70 -5.68
C ILE A 153 13.99 9.61 -5.24
N PHE A 154 14.41 8.50 -4.64
CA PHE A 154 15.79 8.30 -4.14
C PHE A 154 16.79 7.95 -5.24
N TYR A 155 16.30 7.45 -6.39
CA TYR A 155 17.16 7.09 -7.52
C TYR A 155 17.30 8.22 -8.55
N TYR A 156 16.22 9.00 -8.74
CA TYR A 156 16.13 9.95 -9.86
C TYR A 156 16.09 11.42 -9.43
N THR A 157 16.15 11.71 -8.12
CA THR A 157 16.17 13.07 -7.60
C THR A 157 17.30 13.26 -6.57
N LYS A 158 17.55 14.51 -6.19
CA LYS A 158 18.53 14.86 -5.15
C LYS A 158 18.00 14.73 -3.70
N PHE A 159 16.73 14.37 -3.52
CA PHE A 159 16.14 14.32 -2.19
C PHE A 159 16.60 13.08 -1.43
N SER A 160 17.20 13.30 -0.25
CA SER A 160 17.50 12.25 0.71
C SER A 160 16.30 11.98 1.63
N TYR A 161 16.34 10.85 2.32
CA TYR A 161 15.37 10.54 3.38
C TYR A 161 15.32 11.62 4.48
N LYS A 162 16.48 12.23 4.80
CA LYS A 162 16.60 13.33 5.78
C LYS A 162 15.88 14.58 5.30
N ASP A 163 16.00 14.94 4.02
CA ASP A 163 15.34 16.11 3.43
C ASP A 163 13.82 15.96 3.50
N ILE A 164 13.31 14.76 3.19
CA ILE A 164 11.90 14.45 3.27
C ILE A 164 11.39 14.60 4.69
N LYS A 165 12.06 14.00 5.67
CA LYS A 165 11.68 14.11 7.09
C LYS A 165 11.71 15.55 7.59
N ASN A 166 12.73 16.31 7.23
CA ASN A 166 12.86 17.72 7.61
C ASN A 166 11.71 18.55 7.02
N HIS A 167 11.36 18.32 5.75
CA HIS A 167 10.22 18.99 5.11
C HIS A 167 8.90 18.68 5.85
N LEU A 168 8.64 17.41 6.14
CA LEU A 168 7.43 16.98 6.83
C LEU A 168 7.33 17.55 8.24
N LYS A 169 8.42 17.52 9.03
CA LYS A 169 8.48 18.14 10.36
C LYS A 169 8.22 19.63 10.31
N LYS A 170 8.83 20.37 9.35
CA LYS A 170 8.60 21.81 9.15
C LYS A 170 7.13 22.12 8.88
N ASN A 171 6.42 21.22 8.24
CA ASN A 171 4.99 21.34 7.93
C ASN A 171 4.08 20.66 9.00
N LYS A 172 4.61 20.44 10.22
CA LYS A 172 3.88 19.92 11.39
C LYS A 172 3.30 18.51 11.18
N ILE A 173 3.85 17.74 10.28
CA ILE A 173 3.50 16.33 10.09
C ILE A 173 4.43 15.49 10.99
N LYS A 174 3.83 14.70 11.88
CA LYS A 174 4.58 13.78 12.72
C LYS A 174 5.22 12.70 11.86
N VAL A 175 6.53 12.57 11.95
CA VAL A 175 7.31 11.51 11.29
C VAL A 175 8.24 10.86 12.29
N ARG A 176 8.39 9.58 12.16
CA ARG A 176 9.25 8.74 12.99
C ARG A 176 10.73 8.96 12.71
#